data_292dcf8bdabb7a4f9f8d74644dd932ee
#
_entry.id   292dcf8bdabb7a4f9f8d74644dd932ee
#
_cell.length_a   1.000
_cell.length_b   1.000
_cell.length_c   1.000
_cell.angle_alpha   90.00
_cell.angle_beta   90.00
_cell.angle_gamma   90.00
#
_symmetry.space_group_name_H-M   'P 1'
#
loop_
_entity.id
_entity.type
_entity.pdbx_description
1 polymer ?
#
loop_
_entity_poly.entity_id
_entity_poly.type
_entity_poly.pdbx_seq_one_letter_code
_entity_poly.pdbx_strand_id
1 'polypeptide(L)'
;MNRRTLMTALAAVPALAAVGGSVVAATPARAADAYASNTALYSDPALAEGVDYGRRSRRHLVDDQNPAARAGIVRTTVVAPHGGGIEGGTSELCLAVAGYHPADLAPTPAAGPVHDFWMFEGLRSSGNSALHVTSTHCDDTVARAMCAGSLNVLSLHGCTAAQAGLEAGAAAVLVGGLNPTFRQYLMEQFAAAGIRAVTASGEEEIAGISPENICNRSLLGMGAQLETTTELRAAMFAPGRNTRTERAANTLPLFWAFTNAVRTAVQRLEATQPVL
;
A
#
# COMPACT_ATOMS: atom_id res chain seq x y z
N MET A 1 -77.83 -39.66 -35.03
CA MET A 1 -77.45 -38.25 -35.31
C MET A 1 -76.54 -37.79 -34.23
N ASN A 2 -75.25 -37.85 -34.43
CA ASN A 2 -74.20 -37.47 -33.42
C ASN A 2 -73.67 -36.09 -33.69
N ARG A 3 -73.79 -35.17 -32.75
CA ARG A 3 -73.15 -33.87 -32.76
C ARG A 3 -71.83 -33.97 -32.01
N ARG A 4 -70.73 -33.83 -32.72
CA ARG A 4 -69.40 -33.70 -32.10
C ARG A 4 -69.15 -32.22 -31.76
N THR A 5 -68.95 -31.93 -30.51
CA THR A 5 -68.57 -30.64 -29.99
C THR A 5 -67.04 -30.53 -30.05
N LEU A 6 -66.54 -29.53 -30.81
CA LEU A 6 -65.10 -29.22 -30.89
C LEU A 6 -64.74 -28.32 -29.67
N MET A 7 -63.89 -28.80 -28.78
CA MET A 7 -63.28 -27.99 -27.75
C MET A 7 -61.96 -27.38 -28.27
N THR A 8 -61.91 -26.06 -28.35
CA THR A 8 -60.71 -25.31 -28.66
C THR A 8 -59.96 -25.08 -27.33
N ALA A 9 -58.79 -25.68 -27.20
CA ALA A 9 -57.89 -25.43 -26.07
C ALA A 9 -57.07 -24.19 -26.32
N LEU A 10 -57.22 -23.16 -25.51
CA LEU A 10 -56.32 -22.01 -25.47
C LEU A 10 -55.06 -22.39 -24.68
N ALA A 11 -53.92 -22.43 -25.32
CA ALA A 11 -52.63 -22.61 -24.66
C ALA A 11 -52.16 -21.25 -24.12
N ALA A 12 -52.08 -21.13 -22.78
CA ALA A 12 -51.44 -20.01 -22.12
C ALA A 12 -49.93 -20.21 -22.12
N VAL A 13 -49.19 -19.30 -22.73
CA VAL A 13 -47.73 -19.24 -22.68
C VAL A 13 -47.31 -18.52 -21.38
N PRO A 14 -46.53 -19.13 -20.48
CA PRO A 14 -46.00 -18.38 -19.34
C PRO A 14 -44.87 -17.45 -19.80
N ALA A 15 -45.01 -16.15 -19.55
CA ALA A 15 -43.92 -15.19 -19.68
C ALA A 15 -42.85 -15.48 -18.61
N LEU A 16 -41.69 -15.96 -19.06
CA LEU A 16 -40.50 -16.01 -18.22
C LEU A 16 -40.03 -14.57 -17.94
N ALA A 17 -40.23 -14.10 -16.72
CA ALA A 17 -39.56 -12.90 -16.24
C ALA A 17 -38.06 -13.23 -16.05
N ALA A 18 -37.20 -12.68 -16.90
CA ALA A 18 -35.76 -12.75 -16.71
C ALA A 18 -35.40 -11.85 -15.52
N VAL A 19 -35.14 -12.45 -14.37
CA VAL A 19 -34.51 -11.78 -13.24
C VAL A 19 -33.05 -11.58 -13.64
N GLY A 20 -32.72 -10.37 -14.07
CA GLY A 20 -31.36 -9.93 -14.29
C GLY A 20 -30.60 -9.85 -12.98
N GLY A 21 -30.07 -10.96 -12.51
CA GLY A 21 -29.09 -10.97 -11.43
C GLY A 21 -27.80 -10.36 -11.95
N SER A 22 -27.42 -9.18 -11.46
CA SER A 22 -26.08 -8.65 -11.65
C SER A 22 -25.11 -9.63 -10.98
N VAL A 23 -24.36 -10.37 -11.80
CA VAL A 23 -23.24 -11.17 -11.32
C VAL A 23 -22.17 -10.16 -10.88
N VAL A 24 -22.12 -9.86 -9.59
CA VAL A 24 -20.97 -9.19 -9.00
C VAL A 24 -19.82 -10.19 -9.15
N ALA A 25 -18.89 -9.91 -10.06
CA ALA A 25 -17.69 -10.71 -10.19
C ALA A 25 -16.97 -10.65 -8.84
N ALA A 26 -16.80 -11.81 -8.21
CA ALA A 26 -16.01 -11.90 -6.99
C ALA A 26 -14.59 -11.40 -7.31
N THR A 27 -14.09 -10.44 -6.54
CA THR A 27 -12.70 -10.03 -6.59
C THR A 27 -11.84 -11.28 -6.40
N PRO A 28 -10.81 -11.50 -7.22
CA PRO A 28 -9.95 -12.66 -7.03
C PRO A 28 -9.29 -12.54 -5.65
N ALA A 29 -9.55 -13.52 -4.79
CA ALA A 29 -8.91 -13.62 -3.50
C ALA A 29 -7.39 -13.62 -3.70
N ARG A 30 -6.67 -12.87 -2.86
CA ARG A 30 -5.22 -12.91 -2.81
C ARG A 30 -4.81 -14.34 -2.45
N ALA A 31 -3.75 -14.87 -3.07
CA ALA A 31 -3.22 -16.17 -2.67
C ALA A 31 -2.82 -16.10 -1.18
N ALA A 32 -3.15 -17.15 -0.42
CA ALA A 32 -2.74 -17.23 0.98
C ALA A 32 -1.23 -17.11 1.11
N ASP A 33 -0.77 -16.42 2.17
CA ASP A 33 0.65 -16.27 2.44
C ASP A 33 1.31 -17.64 2.63
N ALA A 34 2.53 -17.79 2.12
CA ALA A 34 3.34 -18.99 2.36
C ALA A 34 3.85 -19.05 3.81
N TYR A 35 3.95 -17.92 4.48
CA TYR A 35 4.44 -17.78 5.86
C TYR A 35 3.40 -17.07 6.72
N ALA A 36 3.20 -17.60 7.92
CA ALA A 36 2.23 -17.05 8.87
C ALA A 36 2.66 -15.69 9.46
N SER A 37 3.97 -15.34 9.38
CA SER A 37 4.50 -14.07 9.87
C SER A 37 5.92 -13.82 9.32
N ASN A 38 6.46 -12.62 9.51
CA ASN A 38 7.86 -12.34 9.18
C ASN A 38 8.82 -13.22 9.98
N THR A 39 8.55 -13.43 11.26
CA THR A 39 9.37 -14.33 12.10
C THR A 39 9.38 -15.76 11.57
N ALA A 40 8.24 -16.27 11.11
CA ALA A 40 8.15 -17.59 10.48
C ALA A 40 9.00 -17.64 9.19
N LEU A 41 8.93 -16.59 8.36
CA LEU A 41 9.74 -16.47 7.15
C LEU A 41 11.25 -16.42 7.47
N TYR A 42 11.64 -15.62 8.46
CA TYR A 42 13.06 -15.50 8.86
C TYR A 42 13.63 -16.78 9.46
N SER A 43 12.76 -17.64 9.98
CA SER A 43 13.14 -18.93 10.58
C SER A 43 13.24 -20.07 9.57
N ASP A 44 12.88 -19.84 8.31
CA ASP A 44 12.99 -20.86 7.26
C ASP A 44 14.46 -21.05 6.86
N PRO A 45 15.07 -22.22 7.13
CA PRO A 45 16.48 -22.48 6.79
C PRO A 45 16.75 -22.53 5.27
N ALA A 46 15.70 -22.58 4.45
CA ALA A 46 15.83 -22.51 2.99
C ALA A 46 15.99 -21.09 2.48
N LEU A 47 15.82 -20.07 3.32
CA LEU A 47 15.94 -18.66 2.99
C LEU A 47 17.20 -18.04 3.60
N ALA A 48 17.84 -17.15 2.85
CA ALA A 48 18.98 -16.39 3.33
C ALA A 48 18.74 -14.88 3.17
N GLU A 49 18.88 -14.13 4.29
CA GLU A 49 18.87 -12.67 4.24
C GLU A 49 20.07 -12.15 3.42
N GLY A 50 19.85 -11.16 2.58
CA GLY A 50 20.83 -10.66 1.62
C GLY A 50 20.84 -11.39 0.28
N VAL A 51 20.18 -12.56 0.18
CA VAL A 51 20.05 -13.36 -1.05
C VAL A 51 18.60 -13.47 -1.50
N ASP A 52 17.74 -14.04 -0.67
CA ASP A 52 16.32 -14.23 -0.98
C ASP A 52 15.49 -13.02 -0.60
N TYR A 53 15.78 -12.43 0.56
CA TYR A 53 15.12 -11.24 1.06
C TYR A 53 16.11 -10.30 1.74
N GLY A 54 15.67 -9.08 1.99
CA GLY A 54 16.43 -8.10 2.77
C GLY A 54 15.51 -7.23 3.60
N ARG A 55 16.08 -6.68 4.67
CA ARG A 55 15.43 -5.68 5.50
C ARG A 55 16.24 -4.40 5.48
N ARG A 56 15.58 -3.28 5.26
CA ARG A 56 16.22 -1.96 5.28
C ARG A 56 15.44 -1.04 6.18
N SER A 57 16.13 -0.30 7.03
CA SER A 57 15.50 0.68 7.88
C SER A 57 16.43 1.84 8.19
N ARG A 58 15.85 2.99 8.50
CA ARG A 58 16.56 4.12 9.08
C ARG A 58 15.69 4.73 10.15
N ARG A 59 16.25 4.87 11.35
CA ARG A 59 15.66 5.61 12.44
C ARG A 59 16.52 6.82 12.72
N HIS A 60 15.91 8.00 12.79
CA HIS A 60 16.61 9.23 13.14
C HIS A 60 16.75 9.29 14.65
N LEU A 61 17.98 9.50 15.10
CA LEU A 61 18.25 9.69 16.53
C LEU A 61 17.82 11.10 16.93
N VAL A 62 17.05 11.18 17.99
CA VAL A 62 16.81 12.41 18.72
C VAL A 62 17.67 12.34 19.97
N ASP A 63 18.69 13.19 20.06
CA ASP A 63 19.51 13.36 21.24
C ASP A 63 19.30 14.79 21.73
N ASP A 64 18.61 14.93 22.85
CA ASP A 64 18.41 16.20 23.52
C ASP A 64 18.76 16.03 25.03
N GLN A 65 19.93 16.51 25.36
CA GLN A 65 20.42 16.52 26.73
C GLN A 65 20.18 17.88 27.44
N ASN A 66 19.50 18.80 26.78
CA ASN A 66 19.15 20.08 27.34
C ASN A 66 17.72 20.05 27.93
N PRO A 67 17.57 20.04 29.28
CA PRO A 67 16.24 19.97 29.90
C PRO A 67 15.36 21.20 29.63
N ALA A 68 15.94 22.30 29.12
CA ALA A 68 15.20 23.50 28.74
C ALA A 68 14.78 23.52 27.27
N ALA A 69 15.29 22.60 26.45
CA ALA A 69 14.92 22.46 25.04
C ALA A 69 13.87 21.37 24.85
N ARG A 70 13.17 21.42 23.72
CA ARG A 70 12.30 20.32 23.29
C ARG A 70 12.95 19.66 22.09
N ALA A 71 13.20 18.37 22.18
CA ALA A 71 13.65 17.58 21.06
C ALA A 71 12.54 17.50 19.98
N GLY A 72 12.93 17.60 18.73
CA GLY A 72 12.03 17.29 17.62
C GLY A 72 11.72 15.79 17.62
N ILE A 73 10.46 15.40 17.71
CA ILE A 73 10.05 14.02 17.59
C ILE A 73 9.87 13.68 16.11
N VAL A 74 10.44 12.57 15.66
CA VAL A 74 10.10 12.00 14.36
C VAL A 74 8.64 11.52 14.43
N ARG A 75 7.76 12.19 13.68
CA ARG A 75 6.33 11.98 13.82
C ARG A 75 5.79 10.90 12.91
N THR A 76 6.46 10.66 11.79
CA THR A 76 6.01 9.73 10.75
C THR A 76 7.05 8.67 10.46
N THR A 77 6.60 7.41 10.43
CA THR A 77 7.35 6.28 9.85
C THR A 77 6.68 5.82 8.55
N VAL A 78 7.48 5.67 7.49
CA VAL A 78 7.03 5.13 6.22
C VAL A 78 7.45 3.67 6.12
N VAL A 79 6.53 2.77 5.81
CA VAL A 79 6.83 1.34 5.69
C VAL A 79 6.47 0.79 4.31
N ALA A 80 7.27 -0.14 3.81
CA ALA A 80 6.97 -0.94 2.62
C ALA A 80 7.15 -2.43 2.96
N PRO A 81 6.10 -3.09 3.46
CA PRO A 81 6.18 -4.49 3.87
C PRO A 81 6.46 -5.46 2.73
N HIS A 82 6.22 -5.04 1.49
CA HIS A 82 6.29 -5.89 0.30
C HIS A 82 7.22 -5.28 -0.76
N GLY A 83 8.36 -4.76 -0.34
CA GLY A 83 9.34 -4.11 -1.22
C GLY A 83 10.06 -5.05 -2.19
N GLY A 84 11.01 -4.48 -2.91
CA GLY A 84 11.87 -5.20 -3.84
C GLY A 84 11.13 -5.78 -5.03
N GLY A 85 11.13 -7.11 -5.14
CA GLY A 85 10.45 -7.86 -6.19
C GLY A 85 9.07 -8.39 -5.81
N ILE A 86 8.55 -8.12 -4.59
CA ILE A 86 7.23 -8.57 -4.16
C ILE A 86 6.16 -7.67 -4.81
N GLU A 87 6.18 -6.39 -4.51
CA GLU A 87 5.31 -5.36 -5.10
C GLU A 87 6.18 -4.24 -5.67
N GLY A 88 6.70 -4.48 -6.87
CA GLY A 88 7.74 -3.64 -7.47
C GLY A 88 7.40 -2.15 -7.49
N GLY A 89 8.32 -1.32 -6.99
CA GLY A 89 8.18 0.13 -6.89
C GLY A 89 7.94 0.65 -5.47
N THR A 90 7.45 -0.19 -4.56
CA THR A 90 7.12 0.24 -3.19
C THR A 90 8.35 0.59 -2.36
N SER A 91 9.50 -0.08 -2.56
CA SER A 91 10.77 0.29 -1.92
C SER A 91 11.23 1.69 -2.33
N GLU A 92 11.21 1.97 -3.62
CA GLU A 92 11.63 3.25 -4.17
C GLU A 92 10.71 4.38 -3.68
N LEU A 93 9.39 4.14 -3.65
CA LEU A 93 8.41 5.08 -3.10
C LEU A 93 8.62 5.29 -1.59
N CYS A 94 8.91 4.23 -0.84
CA CYS A 94 9.18 4.33 0.60
C CYS A 94 10.36 5.26 0.88
N LEU A 95 11.46 5.07 0.18
CA LEU A 95 12.64 5.95 0.29
C LEU A 95 12.32 7.40 -0.08
N ALA A 96 11.66 7.61 -1.23
CA ALA A 96 11.37 8.95 -1.72
C ALA A 96 10.37 9.69 -0.82
N VAL A 97 9.34 9.02 -0.31
CA VAL A 97 8.40 9.59 0.66
C VAL A 97 9.10 9.88 1.98
N ALA A 98 9.99 9.00 2.45
CA ALA A 98 10.81 9.24 3.63
C ALA A 98 11.84 10.37 3.44
N GLY A 99 12.01 10.89 2.23
CA GLY A 99 12.88 12.04 1.94
C GLY A 99 14.25 11.68 1.42
N TYR A 100 14.42 10.50 0.85
CA TYR A 100 15.68 10.04 0.29
C TYR A 100 15.56 9.72 -1.20
N HIS A 101 16.54 10.13 -1.98
CA HIS A 101 16.59 9.70 -3.38
C HIS A 101 16.84 8.18 -3.46
N PRO A 102 16.02 7.44 -4.21
CA PRO A 102 16.11 5.96 -4.19
C PRO A 102 17.45 5.39 -4.64
N ALA A 103 18.17 6.09 -5.54
CA ALA A 103 19.39 5.57 -6.14
C ALA A 103 20.63 5.71 -5.23
N ASP A 104 20.72 6.77 -4.43
CA ASP A 104 21.94 7.13 -3.69
C ASP A 104 21.69 7.46 -2.21
N LEU A 105 20.43 7.46 -1.78
CA LEU A 105 19.99 7.79 -0.44
C LEU A 105 20.35 9.23 0.01
N ALA A 106 20.60 10.12 -0.94
CA ALA A 106 20.76 11.54 -0.63
C ALA A 106 19.42 12.13 -0.17
N PRO A 107 19.41 13.04 0.84
CA PRO A 107 18.20 13.77 1.21
C PRO A 107 17.64 14.52 0.00
N THR A 108 16.34 14.35 -0.26
CA THR A 108 15.69 14.93 -1.43
C THR A 108 14.31 15.49 -1.07
N PRO A 109 14.09 16.81 -1.18
CA PRO A 109 15.11 17.84 -1.46
C PRO A 109 16.15 17.95 -0.33
N ALA A 110 17.33 18.47 -0.63
CA ALA A 110 18.47 18.48 0.29
C ALA A 110 18.19 19.11 1.67
N ALA A 111 17.30 20.10 1.74
CA ALA A 111 16.85 20.76 2.97
C ALA A 111 15.43 20.34 3.39
N GLY A 112 14.87 19.29 2.77
CA GLY A 112 13.53 18.81 3.09
C GLY A 112 13.50 17.98 4.38
N PRO A 113 12.31 17.80 4.96
CA PRO A 113 12.14 16.89 6.09
C PRO A 113 12.44 15.46 5.65
N VAL A 114 13.05 14.70 6.56
CA VAL A 114 13.28 13.27 6.43
C VAL A 114 12.50 12.54 7.50
N HIS A 115 12.02 11.36 7.18
CA HIS A 115 11.22 10.52 8.06
C HIS A 115 11.89 9.16 8.27
N ASP A 116 11.53 8.50 9.34
CA ASP A 116 11.91 7.12 9.58
C ASP A 116 11.31 6.22 8.50
N PHE A 117 12.02 5.16 8.12
CA PHE A 117 11.49 4.17 7.21
C PHE A 117 11.91 2.75 7.57
N TRP A 118 11.06 1.82 7.21
CA TRP A 118 11.34 0.38 7.23
C TRP A 118 10.78 -0.28 5.99
N MET A 119 11.50 -1.26 5.45
CA MET A 119 11.01 -2.07 4.35
C MET A 119 11.52 -3.50 4.44
N PHE A 120 10.69 -4.44 4.01
CA PHE A 120 11.04 -5.80 3.69
C PHE A 120 11.04 -5.96 2.17
N GLU A 121 12.11 -6.55 1.62
CA GLU A 121 12.34 -6.61 0.18
C GLU A 121 12.56 -8.04 -0.28
N GLY A 122 11.82 -8.48 -1.31
CA GLY A 122 12.16 -9.71 -2.04
C GLY A 122 13.33 -9.44 -2.98
N LEU A 123 14.40 -10.23 -2.85
CA LEU A 123 15.65 -10.03 -3.58
C LEU A 123 15.86 -11.03 -4.71
N ARG A 124 15.04 -12.05 -4.84
CA ARG A 124 15.13 -13.08 -5.88
C ARG A 124 14.92 -12.48 -7.27
N SER A 125 15.45 -13.16 -8.26
CA SER A 125 15.20 -12.83 -9.68
C SER A 125 13.75 -13.11 -10.09
N SER A 126 13.08 -14.07 -9.43
CA SER A 126 11.68 -14.45 -9.64
C SER A 126 11.09 -15.11 -8.39
N GLY A 127 9.74 -15.28 -8.36
CA GLY A 127 9.08 -15.98 -7.25
C GLY A 127 9.03 -15.19 -5.93
N ASN A 128 9.23 -13.87 -5.98
CA ASN A 128 9.20 -13.03 -4.77
C ASN A 128 7.82 -12.95 -4.12
N SER A 129 6.74 -13.24 -4.85
CA SER A 129 5.39 -13.30 -4.28
C SER A 129 5.25 -14.33 -3.15
N ALA A 130 6.07 -15.39 -3.15
CA ALA A 130 6.12 -16.37 -2.07
C ALA A 130 6.70 -15.80 -0.75
N LEU A 131 7.33 -14.63 -0.79
CA LEU A 131 7.86 -13.93 0.39
C LEU A 131 6.88 -12.91 0.96
N HIS A 132 5.68 -12.83 0.39
CA HIS A 132 4.63 -11.95 0.89
C HIS A 132 4.15 -12.42 2.27
N VAL A 133 4.00 -11.47 3.20
CA VAL A 133 3.40 -11.67 4.52
C VAL A 133 2.40 -10.54 4.74
N THR A 134 1.14 -10.89 4.85
CA THR A 134 0.04 -9.93 5.07
C THR A 134 0.36 -8.94 6.20
N SER A 135 0.03 -7.67 6.00
CA SER A 135 0.37 -6.56 6.92
C SER A 135 -0.17 -6.72 8.34
N THR A 136 -1.24 -7.49 8.52
CA THR A 136 -1.76 -7.87 9.86
C THR A 136 -0.86 -8.88 10.57
N HIS A 137 -0.06 -9.62 9.83
CA HIS A 137 0.89 -10.61 10.33
C HIS A 137 2.34 -10.08 10.38
N CYS A 138 2.52 -8.79 10.12
CA CYS A 138 3.84 -8.17 10.20
C CYS A 138 4.30 -8.10 11.67
N ASP A 139 5.17 -9.03 12.06
CA ASP A 139 5.72 -9.17 13.40
C ASP A 139 7.21 -8.83 13.49
N ASP A 140 7.82 -8.28 12.42
CA ASP A 140 9.20 -7.79 12.46
C ASP A 140 9.38 -6.79 13.61
N THR A 141 10.34 -7.09 14.48
CA THR A 141 10.53 -6.34 15.73
C THR A 141 10.97 -4.90 15.48
N VAL A 142 11.76 -4.66 14.41
CA VAL A 142 12.21 -3.30 14.03
C VAL A 142 11.04 -2.51 13.47
N ALA A 143 10.28 -3.10 12.53
CA ALA A 143 9.08 -2.47 11.99
C ALA A 143 8.11 -2.05 13.10
N ARG A 144 7.78 -2.99 13.98
CA ARG A 144 6.85 -2.75 15.10
C ARG A 144 7.35 -1.68 16.07
N ALA A 145 8.63 -1.71 16.43
CA ALA A 145 9.22 -0.70 17.33
C ALA A 145 9.21 0.69 16.70
N MET A 146 9.47 0.80 15.39
CA MET A 146 9.44 2.07 14.67
C MET A 146 8.01 2.61 14.56
N CYS A 147 7.06 1.78 14.17
CA CYS A 147 5.64 2.17 14.07
C CYS A 147 5.08 2.58 15.44
N ALA A 148 5.31 1.77 16.48
CA ALA A 148 4.84 2.07 17.83
C ALA A 148 5.48 3.32 18.45
N GLY A 149 6.66 3.73 17.98
CA GLY A 149 7.33 4.95 18.41
C GLY A 149 6.96 6.20 17.60
N SER A 150 6.04 6.09 16.64
CA SER A 150 5.66 7.19 15.74
C SER A 150 4.19 7.59 15.92
N LEU A 151 3.88 8.88 15.80
CA LEU A 151 2.49 9.36 15.78
C LEU A 151 1.76 8.87 14.55
N ASN A 152 2.43 8.91 13.39
CA ASN A 152 1.87 8.54 12.11
C ASN A 152 2.63 7.38 11.50
N VAL A 153 1.91 6.49 10.85
CA VAL A 153 2.49 5.44 10.00
C VAL A 153 1.81 5.50 8.64
N LEU A 154 2.62 5.47 7.59
CA LEU A 154 2.17 5.32 6.21
C LEU A 154 2.72 4.01 5.65
N SER A 155 1.83 3.10 5.26
CA SER A 155 2.20 1.84 4.61
C SER A 155 1.99 1.92 3.10
N LEU A 156 3.00 1.48 2.34
CA LEU A 156 3.00 1.50 0.88
C LEU A 156 2.93 0.07 0.35
N HIS A 157 1.91 -0.18 -0.45
CA HIS A 157 1.59 -1.48 -1.03
C HIS A 157 1.35 -1.38 -2.53
N GLY A 158 1.29 -2.53 -3.14
CA GLY A 158 0.94 -2.69 -4.54
C GLY A 158 -0.12 -3.76 -4.75
N CYS A 159 -1.11 -3.43 -5.57
CA CYS A 159 -2.17 -4.35 -5.96
C CYS A 159 -2.30 -4.41 -7.49
N THR A 160 -3.11 -5.32 -7.99
CA THR A 160 -3.61 -5.28 -9.37
C THR A 160 -4.89 -4.44 -9.44
N ALA A 161 -5.24 -3.96 -10.63
CA ALA A 161 -6.52 -3.27 -10.84
C ALA A 161 -7.71 -4.15 -10.43
N ALA A 162 -7.64 -5.47 -10.66
CA ALA A 162 -8.68 -6.43 -10.27
C ALA A 162 -8.83 -6.54 -8.75
N GLN A 163 -7.72 -6.61 -7.99
CA GLN A 163 -7.75 -6.59 -6.51
C GLN A 163 -8.30 -5.28 -5.97
N ALA A 164 -8.04 -4.19 -6.67
CA ALA A 164 -8.59 -2.88 -6.36
C ALA A 164 -10.08 -2.71 -6.68
N GLY A 165 -10.71 -3.71 -7.32
CA GLY A 165 -12.09 -3.61 -7.81
C GLY A 165 -12.26 -2.59 -8.94
N LEU A 166 -11.20 -2.34 -9.70
CA LEU A 166 -11.17 -1.36 -10.80
C LEU A 166 -11.14 -2.08 -12.15
N GLU A 167 -11.46 -1.32 -13.20
CA GLU A 167 -11.36 -1.79 -14.58
C GLU A 167 -9.92 -2.20 -14.94
N ALA A 168 -9.78 -3.16 -15.83
CA ALA A 168 -8.47 -3.63 -16.31
C ALA A 168 -7.66 -2.46 -16.89
N GLY A 169 -6.40 -2.38 -16.53
CA GLY A 169 -5.51 -1.29 -16.96
C GLY A 169 -5.61 -0.01 -16.15
N ALA A 170 -6.42 0.03 -15.10
CA ALA A 170 -6.59 1.22 -14.27
C ALA A 170 -5.28 1.60 -13.54
N ALA A 171 -4.80 2.79 -13.82
CA ALA A 171 -3.69 3.40 -13.07
C ALA A 171 -4.29 4.26 -11.93
N ALA A 172 -4.27 3.75 -10.72
CA ALA A 172 -4.88 4.39 -9.55
C ALA A 172 -4.17 4.04 -8.25
N VAL A 173 -4.40 4.85 -7.22
CA VAL A 173 -4.02 4.56 -5.84
C VAL A 173 -5.29 4.45 -4.98
N LEU A 174 -5.37 3.40 -4.15
CA LEU A 174 -6.40 3.27 -3.13
C LEU A 174 -5.85 3.81 -1.82
N VAL A 175 -6.66 4.61 -1.14
CA VAL A 175 -6.31 5.26 0.13
C VAL A 175 -7.13 4.64 1.25
N GLY A 176 -6.46 3.92 2.13
CA GLY A 176 -7.02 3.19 3.26
C GLY A 176 -6.37 3.55 4.59
N GLY A 177 -6.56 2.70 5.58
CA GLY A 177 -6.10 2.89 6.96
C GLY A 177 -7.16 3.49 7.87
N LEU A 178 -6.88 3.53 9.17
CA LEU A 178 -7.81 3.99 10.19
C LEU A 178 -7.79 5.51 10.44
N ASN A 179 -6.76 6.24 9.98
CA ASN A 179 -6.65 7.68 10.21
C ASN A 179 -7.45 8.49 9.17
N PRO A 180 -8.64 9.04 9.52
CA PRO A 180 -9.50 9.71 8.56
C PRO A 180 -8.90 11.02 8.04
N THR A 181 -8.21 11.77 8.90
CA THR A 181 -7.57 13.04 8.54
C THR A 181 -6.42 12.81 7.57
N PHE A 182 -5.61 11.78 7.82
CA PHE A 182 -4.50 11.45 6.92
C PHE A 182 -5.02 11.01 5.56
N ARG A 183 -6.05 10.14 5.54
CA ARG A 183 -6.71 9.72 4.29
C ARG A 183 -7.27 10.91 3.51
N GLN A 184 -7.93 11.84 4.19
CA GLN A 184 -8.45 13.05 3.55
C GLN A 184 -7.33 13.86 2.90
N TYR A 185 -6.24 14.14 3.62
CA TYR A 185 -5.13 14.91 3.08
C TYR A 185 -4.46 14.21 1.89
N LEU A 186 -4.30 12.89 1.95
CA LEU A 186 -3.79 12.10 0.82
C LEU A 186 -4.69 12.23 -0.42
N MET A 187 -6.00 12.06 -0.26
CA MET A 187 -6.97 12.21 -1.36
C MET A 187 -6.92 13.60 -2.00
N GLU A 188 -6.87 14.66 -1.18
CA GLU A 188 -6.78 16.04 -1.65
C GLU A 188 -5.47 16.30 -2.44
N GLN A 189 -4.34 15.78 -1.95
CA GLN A 189 -3.05 15.97 -2.61
C GLN A 189 -2.93 15.17 -3.90
N PHE A 190 -3.46 13.95 -3.95
CA PHE A 190 -3.52 13.19 -5.20
C PHE A 190 -4.40 13.87 -6.24
N ALA A 191 -5.56 14.39 -5.84
CA ALA A 191 -6.43 15.16 -6.73
C ALA A 191 -5.71 16.40 -7.29
N ALA A 192 -4.99 17.14 -6.44
CA ALA A 192 -4.21 18.32 -6.86
C ALA A 192 -3.06 17.95 -7.82
N ALA A 193 -2.50 16.74 -7.68
CA ALA A 193 -1.44 16.22 -8.56
C ALA A 193 -1.98 15.56 -9.84
N GLY A 194 -3.30 15.51 -10.05
CA GLY A 194 -3.92 14.83 -11.19
C GLY A 194 -3.77 13.31 -11.16
N ILE A 195 -3.54 12.71 -9.98
CA ILE A 195 -3.41 11.28 -9.78
C ILE A 195 -4.76 10.71 -9.36
N ARG A 196 -5.25 9.72 -10.09
CA ARG A 196 -6.49 9.02 -9.73
C ARG A 196 -6.33 8.35 -8.37
N ALA A 197 -7.08 8.81 -7.37
CA ALA A 197 -7.15 8.22 -6.05
C ALA A 197 -8.59 7.80 -5.76
N VAL A 198 -8.75 6.65 -5.11
CA VAL A 198 -10.05 6.13 -4.65
C VAL A 198 -9.95 5.72 -3.20
N THR A 199 -11.06 5.86 -2.46
CA THR A 199 -11.12 5.34 -1.10
C THR A 199 -11.09 3.82 -1.15
N ALA A 200 -10.16 3.21 -0.43
CA ALA A 200 -10.11 1.76 -0.29
C ALA A 200 -11.36 1.25 0.44
N SER A 201 -11.98 0.24 -0.13
CA SER A 201 -13.17 -0.42 0.40
C SER A 201 -13.12 -1.90 0.07
N GLY A 202 -13.94 -2.72 0.70
CA GLY A 202 -13.98 -4.16 0.48
C GLY A 202 -13.19 -4.92 1.53
N GLU A 203 -12.24 -5.74 1.11
CA GLU A 203 -11.47 -6.60 2.01
C GLU A 203 -10.64 -5.79 3.01
N GLU A 204 -10.59 -6.22 4.26
CA GLU A 204 -9.86 -5.54 5.36
C GLU A 204 -8.38 -5.28 5.00
N GLU A 205 -7.77 -6.21 4.28
CA GLU A 205 -6.37 -6.13 3.89
C GLU A 205 -6.11 -4.96 2.94
N ILE A 206 -6.90 -4.83 1.86
CA ILE A 206 -6.80 -3.73 0.90
C ILE A 206 -7.19 -2.40 1.54
N ALA A 207 -8.23 -2.42 2.37
CA ALA A 207 -8.68 -1.21 3.07
C ALA A 207 -7.74 -0.79 4.21
N GLY A 208 -6.89 -1.68 4.71
CA GLY A 208 -5.95 -1.41 5.80
C GLY A 208 -6.63 -1.03 7.11
N ILE A 209 -7.87 -1.50 7.35
CA ILE A 209 -8.71 -1.07 8.48
C ILE A 209 -8.60 -1.97 9.71
N SER A 210 -7.90 -3.11 9.62
CA SER A 210 -7.65 -3.94 10.79
C SER A 210 -6.72 -3.21 11.78
N PRO A 211 -7.04 -3.18 13.09
CA PRO A 211 -6.11 -2.66 14.11
C PRO A 211 -4.78 -3.42 14.14
N GLU A 212 -4.78 -4.68 13.68
CA GLU A 212 -3.58 -5.52 13.60
C GLU A 212 -2.65 -5.16 12.43
N ASN A 213 -3.16 -4.44 11.43
CA ASN A 213 -2.35 -4.00 10.29
C ASN A 213 -1.23 -3.08 10.77
N ILE A 214 -0.01 -3.30 10.25
CA ILE A 214 1.19 -2.55 10.68
C ILE A 214 1.01 -1.03 10.55
N CYS A 215 0.25 -0.53 9.58
CA CYS A 215 -0.01 0.89 9.43
C CYS A 215 -0.79 1.48 10.62
N ASN A 216 -1.58 0.68 11.33
CA ASN A 216 -2.38 1.11 12.47
C ASN A 216 -1.69 0.89 13.83
N ARG A 217 -0.46 0.38 13.81
CA ARG A 217 0.35 0.13 15.03
C ARG A 217 1.14 1.36 15.49
N SER A 218 0.70 2.55 15.11
CA SER A 218 1.26 3.83 15.59
C SER A 218 0.87 4.12 17.04
N LEU A 219 1.49 5.13 17.65
CA LEU A 219 1.10 5.62 18.99
C LEU A 219 -0.38 6.01 19.07
N LEU A 220 -0.96 6.46 17.97
CA LEU A 220 -2.37 6.84 17.90
C LEU A 220 -3.31 5.66 17.59
N GLY A 221 -2.78 4.46 17.36
CA GLY A 221 -3.57 3.28 16.95
C GLY A 221 -4.23 3.43 15.58
N MET A 222 -3.77 4.35 14.75
CA MET A 222 -4.32 4.62 13.43
C MET A 222 -3.26 5.20 12.48
N GLY A 223 -3.27 4.76 11.24
CA GLY A 223 -2.38 5.24 10.18
C GLY A 223 -3.06 5.27 8.84
N ALA A 224 -2.28 5.35 7.76
CA ALA A 224 -2.79 5.26 6.39
C ALA A 224 -2.08 4.15 5.62
N GLN A 225 -2.80 3.57 4.66
CA GLN A 225 -2.30 2.58 3.71
C GLN A 225 -2.56 3.06 2.30
N LEU A 226 -1.59 2.92 1.43
CA LEU A 226 -1.72 3.20 -0.01
C LEU A 226 -1.52 1.90 -0.78
N GLU A 227 -2.53 1.52 -1.56
CA GLU A 227 -2.45 0.42 -2.52
C GLU A 227 -2.32 1.01 -3.93
N THR A 228 -1.16 0.86 -4.54
CA THR A 228 -0.91 1.36 -5.89
C THR A 228 -1.09 0.26 -6.91
N THR A 229 -1.93 0.50 -7.94
CA THR A 229 -2.11 -0.50 -9.00
C THR A 229 -0.83 -0.78 -9.76
N THR A 230 -0.71 -1.95 -10.36
CA THR A 230 0.45 -2.33 -11.17
C THR A 230 0.72 -1.31 -12.27
N GLU A 231 -0.34 -0.81 -12.90
CA GLU A 231 -0.28 0.17 -13.99
C GLU A 231 0.27 1.52 -13.51
N LEU A 232 -0.19 1.99 -12.34
CA LEU A 232 0.30 3.23 -11.76
C LEU A 232 1.79 3.10 -11.40
N ARG A 233 2.19 1.99 -10.77
CA ARG A 233 3.61 1.75 -10.46
C ARG A 233 4.46 1.64 -11.72
N ALA A 234 3.98 0.94 -12.75
CA ALA A 234 4.70 0.82 -14.01
C ALA A 234 4.94 2.17 -14.70
N ALA A 235 3.95 3.07 -14.63
CA ALA A 235 4.05 4.41 -15.22
C ALA A 235 5.01 5.35 -14.48
N MET A 236 5.47 4.98 -13.30
CA MET A 236 6.43 5.76 -12.49
C MET A 236 7.89 5.54 -12.89
N PHE A 237 8.18 4.53 -13.72
CA PHE A 237 9.55 4.15 -14.09
C PHE A 237 9.70 4.08 -15.61
N ALA A 238 10.91 4.32 -16.10
CA ALA A 238 11.18 4.32 -17.52
C ALA A 238 10.85 2.95 -18.16
N PRO A 239 10.23 2.93 -19.35
CA PRO A 239 9.90 1.69 -20.05
C PRO A 239 11.12 0.78 -20.23
N GLY A 240 10.96 -0.51 -19.91
CA GLY A 240 12.05 -1.47 -19.96
C GLY A 240 13.09 -1.37 -18.83
N ARG A 241 12.92 -0.42 -17.90
CA ARG A 241 13.81 -0.19 -16.75
C ARG A 241 13.08 -0.40 -15.40
N ASN A 242 12.02 -1.16 -15.40
CA ASN A 242 11.20 -1.44 -14.21
C ASN A 242 11.61 -2.74 -13.49
N THR A 243 12.89 -3.09 -13.50
CA THR A 243 13.41 -4.18 -12.69
C THR A 243 13.86 -3.67 -11.32
N ARG A 244 13.97 -4.56 -10.35
CA ARG A 244 14.41 -4.23 -8.98
C ARG A 244 15.74 -3.45 -8.95
N THR A 245 16.66 -3.78 -9.82
CA THR A 245 18.01 -3.17 -9.85
C THR A 245 18.09 -1.88 -10.65
N GLU A 246 17.05 -1.57 -11.44
CA GLU A 246 17.07 -0.41 -12.36
C GLU A 246 16.12 0.72 -11.93
N ARG A 247 15.01 0.39 -11.22
CA ARG A 247 13.96 1.38 -10.87
C ARG A 247 14.51 2.61 -10.18
N ALA A 248 15.37 2.42 -9.21
CA ALA A 248 15.91 3.51 -8.39
C ALA A 248 16.58 4.64 -9.20
N ALA A 249 17.24 4.29 -10.31
CA ALA A 249 17.92 5.22 -11.20
C ALA A 249 17.04 5.71 -12.37
N ASN A 250 15.84 5.16 -12.56
CA ASN A 250 15.02 5.37 -13.75
C ASN A 250 13.59 5.84 -13.40
N THR A 251 13.46 6.69 -12.39
CA THR A 251 12.20 7.32 -11.99
C THR A 251 11.76 8.37 -12.99
N LEU A 252 10.45 8.45 -13.23
CA LEU A 252 9.81 9.41 -14.12
C LEU A 252 9.13 10.56 -13.35
N PRO A 253 8.70 11.64 -14.02
CA PRO A 253 8.00 12.75 -13.36
C PRO A 253 6.79 12.33 -12.52
N LEU A 254 6.05 11.31 -12.93
CA LEU A 254 4.90 10.78 -12.18
C LEU A 254 5.32 10.21 -10.81
N PHE A 255 6.47 9.57 -10.72
CA PHE A 255 7.04 9.09 -9.45
C PHE A 255 7.20 10.24 -8.45
N TRP A 256 7.77 11.34 -8.90
CA TRP A 256 8.01 12.52 -8.05
C TRP A 256 6.72 13.29 -7.77
N ALA A 257 5.79 13.35 -8.71
CA ALA A 257 4.46 13.93 -8.48
C ALA A 257 3.71 13.17 -7.38
N PHE A 258 3.70 11.84 -7.45
CA PHE A 258 3.14 10.98 -6.40
C PHE A 258 3.83 11.20 -5.05
N THR A 259 5.15 11.12 -5.04
CA THR A 259 5.96 11.31 -3.83
C THR A 259 5.70 12.66 -3.17
N ASN A 260 5.68 13.74 -3.96
CA ASN A 260 5.45 15.09 -3.46
C ASN A 260 4.02 15.26 -2.90
N ALA A 261 3.01 14.68 -3.55
CA ALA A 261 1.64 14.66 -3.05
C ALA A 261 1.56 13.99 -1.67
N VAL A 262 2.18 12.82 -1.52
CA VAL A 262 2.22 12.10 -0.23
C VAL A 262 2.97 12.90 0.83
N ARG A 263 4.14 13.45 0.51
CA ARG A 263 4.94 14.26 1.45
C ARG A 263 4.19 15.51 1.91
N THR A 264 3.48 16.17 1.01
CA THR A 264 2.64 17.32 1.37
C THR A 264 1.50 16.91 2.32
N ALA A 265 0.88 15.75 2.10
CA ALA A 265 -0.14 15.24 3.01
C ALA A 265 0.43 14.93 4.41
N VAL A 266 1.63 14.33 4.47
CA VAL A 266 2.36 14.09 5.74
C VAL A 266 2.63 15.40 6.45
N GLN A 267 3.21 16.39 5.77
CA GLN A 267 3.52 17.70 6.36
C GLN A 267 2.27 18.41 6.89
N ARG A 268 1.17 18.35 6.14
CA ARG A 268 -0.12 18.89 6.61
C ARG A 268 -0.63 18.21 7.87
N LEU A 269 -0.51 16.89 7.93
CA LEU A 269 -0.92 16.13 9.11
C LEU A 269 -0.04 16.50 10.32
N GLU A 270 1.26 16.50 10.15
CA GLU A 270 2.22 16.84 11.23
C GLU A 270 2.03 18.27 11.74
N ALA A 271 1.67 19.21 10.85
CA ALA A 271 1.39 20.60 11.23
C ALA A 271 0.15 20.75 12.16
N THR A 272 -0.75 19.78 12.15
CA THR A 272 -1.94 19.77 13.04
C THR A 272 -1.66 19.11 14.39
N GLN A 273 -0.53 18.45 14.54
CA GLN A 273 -0.20 17.67 15.74
C GLN A 273 0.62 18.51 16.72
N PRO A 274 0.30 18.47 18.01
CA PRO A 274 1.10 19.15 19.01
C PRO A 274 2.52 18.55 19.08
N VAL A 275 3.49 19.36 19.47
CA VAL A 275 4.78 18.85 19.89
C VAL A 275 4.57 18.18 21.25
N LEU A 276 4.87 16.91 21.33
CA LEU A 276 4.78 16.13 22.57
C LEU A 276 6.00 16.36 23.45
#